data_909c20ba608e98ba9ef40cd04f0a41e1
#
_entry.id   909c20ba608e98ba9ef40cd04f0a41e1
#
_cell.length_a   1.000
_cell.length_b   1.000
_cell.length_c   1.000
_cell.angle_alpha   90.00
_cell.angle_beta   90.00
_cell.angle_gamma   90.00
#
_symmetry.space_group_name_H-M   'P 1'
#
loop_
_entity.id
_entity.type
_entity.pdbx_description
1 polymer ?
#
loop_
_entity_poly.entity_id
_entity_poly.type
_entity_poly.pdbx_seq_one_letter_code
_entity_poly.pdbx_strand_id
1 'polypeptide(L)'
;MAQFLAQNHLLTIFLVVGLGAVLGAIRFGPLRFGAAGALFVGLLVSAYSPQAGQGTAIIQQIGLAFFVYTVGIAAGSTFFSDLRKQTSLLGSATIICVVGAVVATIGGHFLGLGKGLVTGLYTGALTAAPALDAATRVSGDPQAAVGYAFGYPIGVIVGIIVVTMTVTRKWLGEKDTPSLAGAGLDAVTVRVDRPVFTRKILAWREGRVRMSYLQREGRTRVLIPGEELRAGDLVVLVGGASAIAEVVKQLGTQVSDHLADDRSDVAFERIVVSSPDVAGRAIVELNLATRFGATITRVRRGDLDLLARDDLKLNLGDHAAVVVPQEELDNVQSFLGDSERRVSEVDGMAFGIGMVLGMALGAIPFPMFGGATFQLGSAAGPLIVGMLLGALRRTGPLVWTLPASANITIRSVGLMLFLAALGLNAGPALVDLLLRPEGWKAAILATIIVVVCCGAQAIAGRYLGLSAPRTAGAVAGFLGQPAVLQAADARVADERIEAAYATLFAFAIIVKIFLVPFIWTL
;
A
#
# COMPACT_ATOMS: atom_id res chain seq x y z
N MET A 1 -25.66 22.64 -23.33
CA MET A 1 -24.84 22.03 -22.28
C MET A 1 -24.16 20.74 -22.76
N ALA A 2 -24.90 19.75 -23.32
CA ALA A 2 -24.29 18.47 -23.77
C ALA A 2 -23.20 18.69 -24.86
N GLN A 3 -23.44 19.51 -25.89
CA GLN A 3 -22.43 19.83 -26.89
C GLN A 3 -21.23 20.60 -26.32
N PHE A 4 -21.46 21.49 -25.37
CA PHE A 4 -20.39 22.22 -24.68
C PHE A 4 -19.45 21.27 -23.94
N LEU A 5 -20.00 20.28 -23.21
CA LEU A 5 -19.20 19.25 -22.53
C LEU A 5 -18.44 18.36 -23.50
N ALA A 6 -19.07 17.98 -24.62
CA ALA A 6 -18.44 17.17 -25.66
C ALA A 6 -17.27 17.89 -26.36
N GLN A 7 -17.34 19.23 -26.52
CA GLN A 7 -16.28 20.02 -27.16
C GLN A 7 -15.13 20.40 -26.21
N ASN A 8 -15.36 20.37 -24.88
CA ASN A 8 -14.40 20.81 -23.87
C ASN A 8 -13.93 19.63 -22.99
N HIS A 9 -13.18 18.67 -23.55
CA HIS A 9 -12.80 17.43 -22.91
C HIS A 9 -12.09 17.63 -21.56
N LEU A 10 -11.13 18.56 -21.46
CA LEU A 10 -10.40 18.83 -20.22
C LEU A 10 -11.32 19.38 -19.13
N LEU A 11 -12.18 20.35 -19.49
CA LEU A 11 -13.17 20.89 -18.55
C LEU A 11 -14.09 19.78 -18.04
N THR A 12 -14.57 18.93 -18.94
CA THR A 12 -15.48 17.84 -18.62
C THR A 12 -14.82 16.82 -17.69
N ILE A 13 -13.57 16.45 -17.94
CA ILE A 13 -12.84 15.53 -17.04
C ILE A 13 -12.66 16.14 -15.65
N PHE A 14 -12.21 17.39 -15.55
CA PHE A 14 -12.04 18.03 -14.25
C PHE A 14 -13.36 18.26 -13.51
N LEU A 15 -14.44 18.56 -14.24
CA LEU A 15 -15.80 18.59 -13.68
C LEU A 15 -16.18 17.24 -13.08
N VAL A 16 -15.96 16.15 -13.84
CA VAL A 16 -16.25 14.77 -13.39
C VAL A 16 -15.38 14.40 -12.19
N VAL A 17 -14.11 14.73 -12.20
CA VAL A 17 -13.20 14.49 -11.07
C VAL A 17 -13.66 15.28 -9.84
N GLY A 18 -13.96 16.57 -9.98
CA GLY A 18 -14.39 17.41 -8.86
C GLY A 18 -15.72 16.96 -8.25
N LEU A 19 -16.75 16.76 -9.07
CA LEU A 19 -18.04 16.24 -8.60
C LEU A 19 -17.92 14.80 -8.09
N GLY A 20 -17.07 14.00 -8.74
CA GLY A 20 -16.76 12.65 -8.31
C GLY A 20 -16.08 12.59 -6.94
N ALA A 21 -15.17 13.52 -6.65
CA ALA A 21 -14.55 13.64 -5.33
C ALA A 21 -15.58 14.02 -4.26
N VAL A 22 -16.52 14.94 -4.56
CA VAL A 22 -17.62 15.29 -3.68
C VAL A 22 -18.51 14.08 -3.41
N LEU A 23 -18.94 13.35 -4.46
CA LEU A 23 -19.74 12.12 -4.30
C LEU A 23 -18.97 11.06 -3.49
N GLY A 24 -17.68 10.89 -3.78
CA GLY A 24 -16.81 9.95 -3.08
C GLY A 24 -16.61 10.26 -1.61
N ALA A 25 -16.72 11.54 -1.20
CA ALA A 25 -16.61 11.98 0.19
C ALA A 25 -17.89 11.73 0.99
N ILE A 26 -19.04 11.58 0.33
CA ILE A 26 -20.32 11.32 1.00
C ILE A 26 -20.27 9.95 1.68
N ARG A 27 -20.69 9.92 2.95
CA ARG A 27 -20.79 8.68 3.73
C ARG A 27 -22.18 8.09 3.58
N PHE A 28 -22.27 6.91 3.02
CA PHE A 28 -23.49 6.11 2.96
C PHE A 28 -23.42 5.01 4.05
N GLY A 29 -23.63 5.39 5.29
CA GLY A 29 -23.41 4.49 6.43
C GLY A 29 -21.92 4.13 6.57
N PRO A 30 -21.53 2.85 6.50
CA PRO A 30 -20.12 2.42 6.54
C PRO A 30 -19.40 2.60 5.19
N LEU A 31 -20.14 2.96 4.13
CA LEU A 31 -19.62 3.02 2.76
C LEU A 31 -19.11 4.41 2.41
N ARG A 32 -17.94 4.48 1.78
CA ARG A 32 -17.42 5.64 1.07
C ARG A 32 -16.91 5.18 -0.29
N PHE A 33 -17.31 5.87 -1.34
CA PHE A 33 -16.86 5.49 -2.69
C PHE A 33 -15.46 6.01 -3.02
N GLY A 34 -14.95 7.01 -2.31
CA GLY A 34 -13.62 7.57 -2.56
C GLY A 34 -13.44 7.96 -4.03
N ALA A 35 -12.33 7.55 -4.64
CA ALA A 35 -12.03 7.83 -6.05
C ALA A 35 -13.07 7.22 -7.03
N ALA A 36 -13.83 6.18 -6.62
CA ALA A 36 -14.88 5.58 -7.44
C ALA A 36 -16.03 6.55 -7.75
N GLY A 37 -16.22 7.60 -6.93
CA GLY A 37 -17.17 8.67 -7.23
C GLY A 37 -16.97 9.28 -8.63
N ALA A 38 -15.73 9.38 -9.10
CA ALA A 38 -15.41 9.88 -10.43
C ALA A 38 -15.95 8.97 -11.55
N LEU A 39 -15.93 7.64 -11.34
CA LEU A 39 -16.56 6.71 -12.29
C LEU A 39 -18.06 6.95 -12.40
N PHE A 40 -18.76 7.04 -11.25
CA PHE A 40 -20.22 7.23 -11.25
C PHE A 40 -20.65 8.55 -11.88
N VAL A 41 -19.96 9.63 -11.54
CA VAL A 41 -20.25 10.94 -12.15
C VAL A 41 -19.93 10.92 -13.65
N GLY A 42 -18.84 10.27 -14.07
CA GLY A 42 -18.51 10.07 -15.47
C GLY A 42 -19.60 9.32 -16.24
N LEU A 43 -20.11 8.24 -15.66
CA LEU A 43 -21.23 7.48 -16.22
C LEU A 43 -22.50 8.34 -16.38
N LEU A 44 -22.85 9.15 -15.37
CA LEU A 44 -24.01 10.05 -15.42
C LEU A 44 -23.83 11.15 -16.48
N VAL A 45 -22.65 11.77 -16.53
CA VAL A 45 -22.35 12.82 -17.52
C VAL A 45 -22.42 12.28 -18.94
N SER A 46 -21.88 11.08 -19.19
CA SER A 46 -21.91 10.48 -20.53
C SER A 46 -23.27 9.88 -20.90
N ALA A 47 -24.09 9.49 -19.93
CA ALA A 47 -25.49 9.18 -20.17
C ALA A 47 -26.26 10.40 -20.69
N TYR A 48 -25.94 11.61 -20.17
CA TYR A 48 -26.53 12.86 -20.63
C TYR A 48 -25.90 13.38 -21.94
N SER A 49 -24.59 13.18 -22.11
CA SER A 49 -23.81 13.64 -23.28
C SER A 49 -22.94 12.47 -23.79
N PRO A 50 -23.47 11.61 -24.67
CA PRO A 50 -22.76 10.41 -25.14
C PRO A 50 -21.40 10.67 -25.81
N GLN A 51 -21.19 11.87 -26.34
CA GLN A 51 -19.93 12.26 -26.98
C GLN A 51 -18.89 12.84 -26.00
N ALA A 52 -19.23 13.03 -24.73
CA ALA A 52 -18.35 13.64 -23.72
C ALA A 52 -17.07 12.81 -23.43
N GLY A 53 -17.10 11.51 -23.72
CA GLY A 53 -15.95 10.62 -23.60
C GLY A 53 -14.97 10.64 -24.77
N GLN A 54 -15.35 11.22 -25.91
CA GLN A 54 -14.48 11.26 -27.08
C GLN A 54 -13.18 12.02 -26.78
N GLY A 55 -12.02 11.48 -27.22
CA GLY A 55 -10.72 12.12 -27.00
C GLY A 55 -10.12 11.94 -25.59
N THR A 56 -10.81 11.29 -24.65
CA THR A 56 -10.31 11.12 -23.27
C THR A 56 -9.41 9.89 -23.06
N ALA A 57 -9.21 9.08 -24.09
CA ALA A 57 -8.44 7.82 -24.01
C ALA A 57 -6.99 8.00 -23.50
N ILE A 58 -6.31 9.08 -23.95
CA ILE A 58 -4.94 9.37 -23.48
C ILE A 58 -4.91 9.73 -21.99
N ILE A 59 -5.92 10.43 -21.49
CA ILE A 59 -6.04 10.82 -20.09
C ILE A 59 -6.31 9.56 -19.24
N GLN A 60 -7.15 8.65 -19.75
CA GLN A 60 -7.38 7.35 -19.13
C GLN A 60 -6.07 6.56 -18.99
N GLN A 61 -5.24 6.51 -20.03
CA GLN A 61 -3.95 5.81 -20.00
C GLN A 61 -2.95 6.47 -19.04
N ILE A 62 -2.82 7.80 -19.05
CA ILE A 62 -1.94 8.53 -18.12
C ILE A 62 -2.39 8.28 -16.68
N GLY A 63 -3.69 8.42 -16.40
CA GLY A 63 -4.24 8.17 -15.07
C GLY A 63 -3.96 6.76 -14.58
N LEU A 64 -4.17 5.76 -15.43
CA LEU A 64 -3.88 4.36 -15.12
C LEU A 64 -2.39 4.13 -14.86
N ALA A 65 -1.52 4.66 -15.72
CA ALA A 65 -0.08 4.50 -15.59
C ALA A 65 0.46 5.11 -14.29
N PHE A 66 0.02 6.33 -13.94
CA PHE A 66 0.38 6.97 -12.68
C PHE A 66 -0.09 6.15 -11.48
N PHE A 67 -1.33 5.68 -11.52
CA PHE A 67 -1.88 4.82 -10.47
C PHE A 67 -1.05 3.56 -10.27
N VAL A 68 -0.83 2.78 -11.33
CA VAL A 68 -0.17 1.47 -11.21
C VAL A 68 1.33 1.57 -10.91
N TYR A 69 2.01 2.58 -11.45
CA TYR A 69 3.44 2.80 -11.19
C TYR A 69 3.70 3.16 -9.73
N THR A 70 2.90 4.09 -9.17
CA THR A 70 3.02 4.47 -7.76
C THR A 70 2.68 3.33 -6.81
N VAL A 71 1.70 2.51 -7.18
CA VAL A 71 1.38 1.25 -6.48
C VAL A 71 2.57 0.29 -6.54
N GLY A 72 3.17 0.13 -7.71
CA GLY A 72 4.36 -0.72 -7.90
C GLY A 72 5.51 -0.29 -7.00
N ILE A 73 5.86 1.00 -7.02
CA ILE A 73 6.93 1.56 -6.17
C ILE A 73 6.68 1.27 -4.68
N ALA A 74 5.46 1.51 -4.20
CA ALA A 74 5.11 1.28 -2.79
C ALA A 74 5.19 -0.21 -2.43
N ALA A 75 4.61 -1.08 -3.25
CA ALA A 75 4.60 -2.52 -3.03
C ALA A 75 6.01 -3.15 -3.13
N GLY A 76 6.84 -2.68 -4.06
CA GLY A 76 8.15 -3.27 -4.34
C GLY A 76 9.07 -3.35 -3.13
N SER A 77 8.94 -2.42 -2.20
CA SER A 77 9.79 -2.35 -1.00
C SER A 77 9.69 -3.58 -0.08
N THR A 78 8.56 -4.26 -0.07
CA THR A 78 8.28 -5.44 0.77
C THR A 78 7.97 -6.70 -0.03
N PHE A 79 7.54 -6.56 -1.28
CA PHE A 79 7.03 -7.64 -2.12
C PHE A 79 7.94 -8.87 -2.18
N PHE A 80 9.23 -8.69 -2.48
CA PHE A 80 10.14 -9.84 -2.62
C PHE A 80 10.47 -10.53 -1.30
N SER A 81 10.44 -9.80 -0.18
CA SER A 81 10.59 -10.40 1.15
C SER A 81 9.35 -11.19 1.54
N ASP A 82 8.18 -10.66 1.20
CA ASP A 82 6.89 -11.26 1.52
C ASP A 82 6.59 -12.47 0.63
N LEU A 83 7.03 -12.43 -0.64
CA LEU A 83 6.91 -13.56 -1.57
C LEU A 83 7.50 -14.85 -0.97
N ARG A 84 8.62 -14.76 -0.26
CA ARG A 84 9.27 -15.91 0.38
C ARG A 84 8.60 -16.35 1.69
N LYS A 85 8.04 -15.39 2.44
CA LYS A 85 7.47 -15.63 3.78
C LYS A 85 5.98 -16.00 3.75
N GLN A 86 5.26 -15.57 2.72
CA GLN A 86 3.79 -15.66 2.64
C GLN A 86 3.31 -16.49 1.43
N THR A 87 4.09 -17.50 1.03
CA THR A 87 3.79 -18.35 -0.14
C THR A 87 2.40 -18.98 -0.09
N SER A 88 1.93 -19.38 1.10
CA SER A 88 0.59 -19.97 1.27
C SER A 88 -0.53 -18.95 1.02
N LEU A 89 -0.35 -17.70 1.46
CA LEU A 89 -1.32 -16.63 1.22
C LEU A 89 -1.36 -16.24 -0.27
N LEU A 90 -0.21 -16.16 -0.92
CA LEU A 90 -0.10 -15.87 -2.36
C LEU A 90 -0.66 -17.03 -3.20
N GLY A 91 -0.38 -18.27 -2.80
CA GLY A 91 -0.94 -19.47 -3.43
C GLY A 91 -2.47 -19.50 -3.33
N SER A 92 -3.04 -19.18 -2.17
CA SER A 92 -4.49 -19.09 -2.01
C SER A 92 -5.10 -18.03 -2.93
N ALA A 93 -4.49 -16.85 -3.01
CA ALA A 93 -4.95 -15.77 -3.89
C ALA A 93 -4.92 -16.19 -5.38
N THR A 94 -3.88 -16.90 -5.81
CA THR A 94 -3.79 -17.44 -7.17
C THR A 94 -4.93 -18.41 -7.46
N ILE A 95 -5.15 -19.39 -6.59
CA ILE A 95 -6.23 -20.37 -6.75
C ILE A 95 -7.59 -19.67 -6.81
N ILE A 96 -7.82 -18.69 -5.93
CA ILE A 96 -9.08 -17.95 -5.88
C ILE A 96 -9.27 -17.08 -7.13
N CYS A 97 -8.21 -16.47 -7.68
CA CYS A 97 -8.31 -15.77 -8.97
C CYS A 97 -8.72 -16.71 -10.10
N VAL A 98 -8.14 -17.93 -10.13
CA VAL A 98 -8.51 -18.97 -11.12
C VAL A 98 -9.96 -19.41 -10.92
N VAL A 99 -10.39 -19.67 -9.69
CA VAL A 99 -11.79 -19.99 -9.37
C VAL A 99 -12.72 -18.88 -9.85
N GLY A 100 -12.38 -17.62 -9.60
CA GLY A 100 -13.13 -16.45 -10.08
C GLY A 100 -13.24 -16.41 -11.61
N ALA A 101 -12.15 -16.72 -12.32
CA ALA A 101 -12.13 -16.79 -13.77
C ALA A 101 -13.03 -17.92 -14.31
N VAL A 102 -12.96 -19.10 -13.68
CA VAL A 102 -13.84 -20.25 -14.03
C VAL A 102 -15.30 -19.90 -13.76
N VAL A 103 -15.62 -19.30 -12.62
CA VAL A 103 -16.99 -18.87 -12.29
C VAL A 103 -17.48 -17.83 -13.30
N ALA A 104 -16.63 -16.87 -13.70
CA ALA A 104 -16.99 -15.87 -14.70
C ALA A 104 -17.30 -16.53 -16.06
N THR A 105 -16.40 -17.40 -16.54
CA THR A 105 -16.55 -18.07 -17.86
C THR A 105 -17.78 -18.99 -17.88
N ILE A 106 -17.91 -19.88 -16.90
CA ILE A 106 -19.04 -20.82 -16.82
C ILE A 106 -20.35 -20.05 -16.60
N GLY A 107 -20.37 -19.13 -15.66
CA GLY A 107 -21.56 -18.32 -15.37
C GLY A 107 -21.99 -17.46 -16.55
N GLY A 108 -21.01 -16.86 -17.26
CA GLY A 108 -21.25 -16.09 -18.47
C GLY A 108 -21.89 -16.94 -19.59
N HIS A 109 -21.36 -18.15 -19.80
CA HIS A 109 -21.91 -19.10 -20.76
C HIS A 109 -23.34 -19.50 -20.43
N PHE A 110 -23.62 -19.90 -19.17
CA PHE A 110 -24.97 -20.26 -18.73
C PHE A 110 -25.99 -19.12 -18.82
N LEU A 111 -25.55 -17.89 -18.59
CA LEU A 111 -26.41 -16.71 -18.66
C LEU A 111 -26.54 -16.14 -20.08
N GLY A 112 -25.79 -16.68 -21.04
CA GLY A 112 -25.77 -16.25 -22.44
C GLY A 112 -25.18 -14.83 -22.62
N LEU A 113 -24.19 -14.47 -21.80
CA LEU A 113 -23.50 -13.18 -21.88
C LEU A 113 -22.31 -13.25 -22.86
N GLY A 114 -22.09 -12.15 -23.59
CA GLY A 114 -20.95 -12.06 -24.52
C GLY A 114 -19.59 -12.10 -23.79
N LYS A 115 -18.58 -12.71 -24.41
CA LYS A 115 -17.23 -12.88 -23.82
C LYS A 115 -16.60 -11.56 -23.38
N GLY A 116 -16.74 -10.48 -24.15
CA GLY A 116 -16.24 -9.16 -23.77
C GLY A 116 -16.87 -8.67 -22.48
N LEU A 117 -18.20 -8.75 -22.37
CA LEU A 117 -18.93 -8.38 -21.16
C LEU A 117 -18.50 -9.22 -19.95
N VAL A 118 -18.36 -10.54 -20.11
CA VAL A 118 -17.93 -11.47 -19.04
C VAL A 118 -16.53 -11.14 -18.55
N THR A 119 -15.59 -10.90 -19.47
CA THR A 119 -14.21 -10.51 -19.11
C THR A 119 -14.20 -9.17 -18.36
N GLY A 120 -15.03 -8.23 -18.80
CA GLY A 120 -15.22 -6.96 -18.10
C GLY A 120 -15.84 -7.13 -16.72
N LEU A 121 -16.85 -7.99 -16.57
CA LEU A 121 -17.45 -8.30 -15.26
C LEU A 121 -16.46 -8.93 -14.29
N TYR A 122 -15.60 -9.85 -14.76
CA TYR A 122 -14.55 -10.43 -13.93
C TYR A 122 -13.58 -9.36 -13.41
N THR A 123 -13.06 -8.51 -14.30
CA THR A 123 -12.11 -7.47 -13.94
C THR A 123 -12.75 -6.38 -13.08
N GLY A 124 -14.02 -6.04 -13.35
CA GLY A 124 -14.80 -5.06 -12.60
C GLY A 124 -15.19 -5.55 -11.22
N ALA A 125 -15.82 -6.73 -11.10
CA ALA A 125 -16.20 -7.31 -9.82
C ALA A 125 -15.01 -7.52 -8.87
N LEU A 126 -13.83 -7.83 -9.42
CA LEU A 126 -12.58 -7.92 -8.66
C LEU A 126 -11.79 -6.61 -8.62
N THR A 127 -12.39 -5.49 -9.02
CA THR A 127 -11.87 -4.13 -8.98
C THR A 127 -10.45 -3.96 -9.55
N ALA A 128 -10.11 -4.78 -10.56
CA ALA A 128 -8.77 -4.86 -11.15
C ALA A 128 -8.65 -3.96 -12.39
N ALA A 129 -8.51 -2.65 -12.19
CA ALA A 129 -8.35 -1.68 -13.27
C ALA A 129 -7.20 -2.03 -14.27
N PRO A 130 -6.04 -2.50 -13.82
CA PRO A 130 -4.99 -2.94 -14.75
C PRO A 130 -5.39 -4.16 -15.59
N ALA A 131 -6.21 -5.05 -15.05
CA ALA A 131 -6.70 -6.21 -15.80
C ALA A 131 -7.75 -5.81 -16.85
N LEU A 132 -8.46 -4.68 -16.68
CA LEU A 132 -9.32 -4.12 -17.73
C LEU A 132 -8.50 -3.69 -18.97
N ASP A 133 -7.33 -3.06 -18.77
CA ASP A 133 -6.46 -2.69 -19.90
C ASP A 133 -6.07 -3.94 -20.71
N ALA A 134 -5.73 -5.04 -20.03
CA ALA A 134 -5.49 -6.32 -20.68
C ALA A 134 -6.75 -6.86 -21.38
N ALA A 135 -7.91 -6.76 -20.75
CA ALA A 135 -9.19 -7.22 -21.31
C ALA A 135 -9.56 -6.49 -22.59
N THR A 136 -9.44 -5.17 -22.61
CA THR A 136 -9.76 -4.35 -23.80
C THR A 136 -8.78 -4.58 -24.95
N ARG A 137 -7.50 -4.81 -24.66
CA ARG A 137 -6.48 -5.14 -25.68
C ARG A 137 -6.67 -6.51 -26.30
N VAL A 138 -6.93 -7.53 -25.47
CA VAL A 138 -7.09 -8.91 -25.94
C VAL A 138 -8.41 -9.10 -26.69
N SER A 139 -9.49 -8.50 -26.19
CA SER A 139 -10.81 -8.64 -26.79
C SER A 139 -11.04 -7.74 -27.99
N GLY A 140 -10.46 -6.54 -28.01
CA GLY A 140 -10.85 -5.47 -28.95
C GLY A 140 -12.33 -5.08 -28.80
N ASP A 141 -13.04 -5.58 -27.77
CA ASP A 141 -14.49 -5.43 -27.59
C ASP A 141 -14.78 -4.33 -26.55
N PRO A 142 -15.50 -3.25 -26.92
CA PRO A 142 -15.93 -2.20 -26.00
C PRO A 142 -16.77 -2.71 -24.83
N GLN A 143 -17.42 -3.87 -24.96
CA GLN A 143 -18.22 -4.49 -23.88
C GLN A 143 -17.39 -4.84 -22.64
N ALA A 144 -16.07 -5.02 -22.78
CA ALA A 144 -15.20 -5.23 -21.63
C ALA A 144 -15.19 -4.01 -20.68
N ALA A 145 -15.14 -2.78 -21.22
CA ALA A 145 -15.22 -1.56 -20.42
C ALA A 145 -16.60 -1.40 -19.75
N VAL A 146 -17.67 -1.78 -20.44
CA VAL A 146 -19.04 -1.79 -19.90
C VAL A 146 -19.17 -2.77 -18.75
N GLY A 147 -18.69 -4.01 -18.94
CA GLY A 147 -18.70 -5.04 -17.91
C GLY A 147 -17.91 -4.61 -16.66
N TYR A 148 -16.75 -3.98 -16.86
CA TYR A 148 -15.97 -3.41 -15.76
C TYR A 148 -16.76 -2.32 -15.02
N ALA A 149 -17.28 -1.33 -15.75
CA ALA A 149 -18.02 -0.21 -15.15
C ALA A 149 -19.25 -0.70 -14.37
N PHE A 150 -19.88 -1.77 -14.84
CA PHE A 150 -21.02 -2.40 -14.18
C PHE A 150 -20.62 -3.23 -12.95
N GLY A 151 -19.58 -4.05 -13.07
CA GLY A 151 -19.12 -4.95 -12.01
C GLY A 151 -18.41 -4.23 -10.86
N TYR A 152 -17.73 -3.12 -11.15
CA TYR A 152 -16.89 -2.41 -10.17
C TYR A 152 -17.65 -1.91 -8.93
N PRO A 153 -18.82 -1.24 -9.04
CA PRO A 153 -19.60 -0.84 -7.88
C PRO A 153 -19.99 -2.03 -6.99
N ILE A 154 -20.39 -3.12 -7.62
CA ILE A 154 -20.79 -4.37 -6.94
C ILE A 154 -19.58 -4.92 -6.18
N GLY A 155 -18.42 -4.95 -6.83
CA GLY A 155 -17.14 -5.37 -6.22
C GLY A 155 -16.77 -4.58 -4.98
N VAL A 156 -16.88 -3.25 -5.05
CA VAL A 156 -16.60 -2.35 -3.91
C VAL A 156 -17.57 -2.60 -2.76
N ILE A 157 -18.88 -2.63 -3.03
CA ILE A 157 -19.91 -2.80 -2.00
C ILE A 157 -19.76 -4.15 -1.29
N VAL A 158 -19.68 -5.24 -2.05
CA VAL A 158 -19.53 -6.59 -1.48
C VAL A 158 -18.19 -6.72 -0.76
N GLY A 159 -17.11 -6.16 -1.32
CA GLY A 159 -15.80 -6.14 -0.68
C GLY A 159 -15.84 -5.48 0.70
N ILE A 160 -16.46 -4.30 0.82
CA ILE A 160 -16.64 -3.59 2.10
C ILE A 160 -17.45 -4.44 3.09
N ILE A 161 -18.53 -5.08 2.64
CA ILE A 161 -19.36 -5.94 3.50
C ILE A 161 -18.53 -7.11 4.04
N VAL A 162 -17.84 -7.85 3.16
CA VAL A 162 -17.04 -9.02 3.55
C VAL A 162 -15.91 -8.63 4.50
N VAL A 163 -15.18 -7.54 4.20
CA VAL A 163 -14.08 -7.08 5.04
C VAL A 163 -14.58 -6.63 6.41
N THR A 164 -15.68 -5.86 6.47
CA THR A 164 -16.28 -5.42 7.73
C THR A 164 -16.75 -6.61 8.58
N MET A 165 -17.34 -7.62 7.96
CA MET A 165 -17.74 -8.86 8.65
C MET A 165 -16.53 -9.66 9.13
N THR A 166 -15.43 -9.65 8.38
CA THR A 166 -14.22 -10.39 8.70
C THR A 166 -13.45 -9.73 9.84
N VAL A 167 -13.19 -8.42 9.77
CA VAL A 167 -12.36 -7.69 10.74
C VAL A 167 -12.96 -7.66 12.14
N THR A 168 -14.30 -7.73 12.24
CA THR A 168 -15.02 -7.75 13.53
C THR A 168 -15.03 -9.12 14.21
N ARG A 169 -14.56 -10.18 13.56
CA ARG A 169 -14.51 -11.52 14.13
C ARG A 169 -13.36 -11.66 15.13
N LYS A 170 -13.62 -12.37 16.22
CA LYS A 170 -12.64 -12.63 17.28
C LYS A 170 -11.99 -14.00 17.12
N TRP A 171 -11.23 -14.20 16.05
CA TRP A 171 -10.34 -15.37 15.98
C TRP A 171 -8.89 -14.92 16.10
N LEU A 172 -8.13 -15.65 16.91
CA LEU A 172 -6.70 -15.46 17.08
C LEU A 172 -5.97 -16.18 15.94
N GLY A 173 -5.03 -15.50 15.30
CA GLY A 173 -4.17 -16.12 14.30
C GLY A 173 -3.03 -16.87 14.97
N GLU A 174 -3.03 -18.20 14.91
CA GLU A 174 -1.97 -19.03 15.54
C GLU A 174 -0.60 -18.83 14.87
N LYS A 175 -0.58 -18.47 13.59
CA LYS A 175 0.64 -18.24 12.80
C LYS A 175 0.93 -16.76 12.55
N ASP A 176 0.17 -15.88 13.17
CA ASP A 176 0.34 -14.44 12.98
C ASP A 176 1.30 -13.86 14.01
N THR A 177 2.04 -12.83 13.61
CA THR A 177 2.82 -12.04 14.56
C THR A 177 1.87 -11.27 15.49
N PRO A 178 2.20 -11.13 16.79
CA PRO A 178 1.42 -10.27 17.69
C PRO A 178 1.27 -8.87 17.09
N SER A 179 0.07 -8.26 17.24
CA SER A 179 -0.14 -6.89 16.81
C SER A 179 0.72 -5.94 17.62
N LEU A 180 1.33 -4.99 16.93
CA LEU A 180 1.98 -3.82 17.54
C LEU A 180 0.96 -2.70 17.81
N ALA A 181 -0.25 -2.80 17.27
CA ALA A 181 -1.33 -1.84 17.49
C ALA A 181 -1.74 -1.85 18.96
N GLY A 182 -1.51 -0.73 19.63
CA GLY A 182 -1.72 -0.61 21.08
C GLY A 182 -0.50 -0.91 21.95
N ALA A 183 0.57 -1.47 21.40
CA ALA A 183 1.88 -1.46 22.02
C ALA A 183 2.59 -0.17 21.62
N GLY A 184 2.17 0.96 22.18
CA GLY A 184 2.93 2.20 22.07
C GLY A 184 4.39 1.91 22.44
N LEU A 185 5.32 2.55 21.75
CA LEU A 185 6.71 2.51 22.18
C LEU A 185 6.84 3.40 23.40
N ASP A 186 7.03 2.77 24.54
CA ASP A 186 7.30 3.47 25.80
C ASP A 186 8.78 3.82 25.91
N ALA A 187 9.08 4.85 26.66
CA ALA A 187 10.42 5.22 27.08
C ALA A 187 10.44 5.26 28.60
N VAL A 188 11.33 4.47 29.21
CA VAL A 188 11.47 4.41 30.68
C VAL A 188 12.92 4.55 31.08
N THR A 189 13.16 5.21 32.22
CA THR A 189 14.49 5.25 32.82
C THR A 189 14.63 4.12 33.83
N VAL A 190 15.73 3.38 33.74
CA VAL A 190 16.03 2.25 34.61
C VAL A 190 17.36 2.47 35.31
N ARG A 191 17.38 2.26 36.64
CA ARG A 191 18.61 2.20 37.42
C ARG A 191 19.17 0.79 37.35
N VAL A 192 20.43 0.70 36.97
CA VAL A 192 21.16 -0.57 36.90
C VAL A 192 21.59 -1.01 38.31
N ASP A 193 21.16 -2.18 38.75
CA ASP A 193 21.48 -2.71 40.07
C ASP A 193 22.77 -3.55 40.06
N ARG A 194 23.09 -4.18 38.94
CA ARG A 194 24.27 -5.06 38.77
C ARG A 194 24.99 -4.80 37.47
N PRO A 195 26.33 -4.88 37.45
CA PRO A 195 27.08 -4.69 36.20
C PRO A 195 26.65 -5.69 35.12
N VAL A 196 26.39 -5.22 33.91
CA VAL A 196 26.02 -6.05 32.78
C VAL A 196 26.48 -5.44 31.46
N PHE A 197 27.02 -6.28 30.58
CA PHE A 197 27.30 -5.85 29.20
C PHE A 197 26.04 -5.78 28.38
N THR A 198 25.82 -4.69 27.64
CA THR A 198 24.64 -4.52 26.79
C THR A 198 24.45 -5.70 25.82
N ARG A 199 25.54 -6.32 25.35
CA ARG A 199 25.53 -7.53 24.50
C ARG A 199 24.88 -8.77 25.16
N LYS A 200 24.82 -8.85 26.48
CA LYS A 200 24.21 -9.97 27.21
C LYS A 200 22.69 -9.82 27.36
N ILE A 201 22.13 -8.65 27.02
CA ILE A 201 20.71 -8.39 27.11
C ILE A 201 20.02 -8.91 25.84
N LEU A 202 19.25 -9.98 25.98
CA LEU A 202 18.63 -10.69 24.84
C LEU A 202 17.69 -9.77 24.04
N ALA A 203 16.83 -9.03 24.70
CA ALA A 203 15.88 -8.10 24.06
C ALA A 203 16.59 -6.98 23.27
N TRP A 204 17.78 -6.55 23.72
CA TRP A 204 18.63 -5.62 22.96
C TRP A 204 19.19 -6.27 21.68
N ARG A 205 19.73 -7.49 21.80
CA ARG A 205 20.28 -8.23 20.65
C ARG A 205 19.25 -8.56 19.60
N GLU A 206 18.04 -8.89 20.04
CA GLU A 206 16.90 -9.19 19.17
C GLU A 206 16.23 -7.92 18.58
N GLY A 207 16.71 -6.73 18.96
CA GLY A 207 16.14 -5.48 18.50
C GLY A 207 14.72 -5.23 19.00
N ARG A 208 14.32 -5.80 20.15
CA ARG A 208 13.01 -5.57 20.79
C ARG A 208 13.00 -4.34 21.70
N VAL A 209 14.19 -3.90 22.12
CA VAL A 209 14.40 -2.71 22.95
C VAL A 209 15.58 -1.92 22.40
N ARG A 210 15.52 -0.59 22.46
CA ARG A 210 16.64 0.33 22.23
C ARG A 210 17.04 0.99 23.54
N MET A 211 18.33 1.19 23.71
CA MET A 211 18.93 1.96 24.80
C MET A 211 19.57 3.21 24.21
N SER A 212 19.36 4.36 24.80
CA SER A 212 19.76 5.62 24.17
C SER A 212 20.63 6.49 25.07
N TYR A 213 20.19 6.78 26.27
CA TYR A 213 20.91 7.60 27.22
C TYR A 213 21.59 6.73 28.28
N LEU A 214 22.76 7.17 28.72
CA LEU A 214 23.43 6.66 29.90
C LEU A 214 23.85 7.85 30.76
N GLN A 215 23.37 7.90 32.01
CA GLN A 215 23.88 8.80 33.01
C GLN A 215 24.75 8.03 33.99
N ARG A 216 25.99 8.47 34.15
CA ARG A 216 26.97 7.94 35.08
C ARG A 216 27.63 9.09 35.83
N GLU A 217 27.61 9.03 37.15
CA GLU A 217 28.22 10.07 38.02
C GLU A 217 27.71 11.49 37.70
N GLY A 218 26.41 11.61 37.39
CA GLY A 218 25.75 12.89 37.09
C GLY A 218 25.97 13.42 35.68
N ARG A 219 26.77 12.76 34.82
CA ARG A 219 26.99 13.14 33.42
C ARG A 219 26.12 12.28 32.51
N THR A 220 25.37 12.93 31.65
CA THR A 220 24.50 12.27 30.67
C THR A 220 25.19 12.21 29.31
N ARG A 221 25.19 11.05 28.66
CA ARG A 221 25.74 10.84 27.33
C ARG A 221 24.94 9.79 26.54
N VAL A 222 25.19 9.71 25.25
CA VAL A 222 24.65 8.63 24.42
C VAL A 222 25.33 7.32 24.79
N LEU A 223 24.52 6.26 24.91
CA LEU A 223 25.01 4.91 25.22
C LEU A 223 25.75 4.31 24.01
N ILE A 224 26.96 3.81 24.23
CA ILE A 224 27.76 3.16 23.20
C ILE A 224 27.38 1.67 23.11
N PRO A 225 27.07 1.14 21.91
CA PRO A 225 26.77 -0.27 21.73
C PRO A 225 27.90 -1.19 22.22
N GLY A 226 27.59 -2.12 23.09
CA GLY A 226 28.57 -3.11 23.58
C GLY A 226 29.28 -2.72 24.85
N GLU A 227 29.06 -1.52 25.41
CA GLU A 227 29.67 -1.11 26.68
C GLU A 227 29.09 -1.84 27.90
N GLU A 228 29.83 -1.79 28.99
CA GLU A 228 29.43 -2.32 30.30
C GLU A 228 28.65 -1.26 31.09
N LEU A 229 27.40 -1.60 31.45
CA LEU A 229 26.61 -0.86 32.40
C LEU A 229 27.09 -1.21 33.81
N ARG A 230 27.23 -0.20 34.67
CA ARG A 230 27.67 -0.35 36.07
C ARG A 230 26.51 -0.18 37.03
N ALA A 231 26.64 -0.75 38.22
CA ALA A 231 25.64 -0.49 39.26
C ALA A 231 25.55 1.01 39.56
N GLY A 232 24.34 1.54 39.63
CA GLY A 232 24.05 2.97 39.83
C GLY A 232 23.86 3.76 38.54
N ASP A 233 24.23 3.22 37.37
CA ASP A 233 23.96 3.87 36.09
C ASP A 233 22.44 4.02 35.87
N LEU A 234 22.02 5.14 35.26
CA LEU A 234 20.65 5.33 34.74
C LEU A 234 20.66 5.19 33.22
N VAL A 235 19.76 4.38 32.70
CA VAL A 235 19.66 4.10 31.25
C VAL A 235 18.24 4.29 30.77
N VAL A 236 18.05 4.97 29.63
CA VAL A 236 16.73 5.08 28.97
C VAL A 236 16.53 3.89 28.04
N LEU A 237 15.45 3.16 28.28
CA LEU A 237 14.97 2.06 27.44
C LEU A 237 13.79 2.54 26.59
N VAL A 238 13.80 2.21 25.30
CA VAL A 238 12.70 2.45 24.37
C VAL A 238 12.27 1.13 23.75
N GLY A 239 10.99 0.79 23.82
CA GLY A 239 10.47 -0.47 23.28
C GLY A 239 9.00 -0.68 23.63
N GLY A 240 8.48 -1.86 23.27
CA GLY A 240 7.14 -2.27 23.71
C GLY A 240 7.12 -2.60 25.21
N ALA A 241 6.00 -2.35 25.89
CA ALA A 241 5.85 -2.51 27.34
C ALA A 241 6.33 -3.88 27.87
N SER A 242 6.02 -4.98 27.15
CA SER A 242 6.44 -6.34 27.55
C SER A 242 7.95 -6.53 27.48
N ALA A 243 8.59 -6.01 26.42
CA ALA A 243 10.04 -6.11 26.25
C ALA A 243 10.80 -5.23 27.25
N ILE A 244 10.27 -4.03 27.54
CA ILE A 244 10.78 -3.16 28.60
C ILE A 244 10.71 -3.87 29.95
N ALA A 245 9.56 -4.46 30.32
CA ALA A 245 9.39 -5.16 31.60
C ALA A 245 10.38 -6.34 31.75
N GLU A 246 10.70 -7.05 30.66
CA GLU A 246 11.72 -8.12 30.65
C GLU A 246 13.11 -7.54 30.97
N VAL A 247 13.48 -6.44 30.32
CA VAL A 247 14.80 -5.81 30.50
C VAL A 247 14.91 -5.15 31.88
N VAL A 248 13.86 -4.53 32.38
CA VAL A 248 13.82 -3.94 33.74
C VAL A 248 14.12 -5.01 34.80
N LYS A 249 13.49 -6.20 34.70
CA LYS A 249 13.78 -7.35 35.61
C LYS A 249 15.23 -7.78 35.56
N GLN A 250 15.89 -7.66 34.42
CA GLN A 250 17.29 -8.06 34.23
C GLN A 250 18.27 -6.97 34.72
N LEU A 251 17.95 -5.70 34.52
CA LEU A 251 18.85 -4.58 34.81
C LEU A 251 18.72 -4.07 36.24
N GLY A 252 17.48 -3.93 36.74
CA GLY A 252 17.25 -3.34 38.05
C GLY A 252 15.85 -2.72 38.19
N THR A 253 15.78 -1.49 38.66
CA THR A 253 14.53 -0.81 39.03
C THR A 253 14.21 0.36 38.11
N GLN A 254 12.94 0.46 37.70
CA GLN A 254 12.43 1.63 36.99
C GLN A 254 12.37 2.81 37.95
N VAL A 255 12.84 3.99 37.50
CA VAL A 255 12.79 5.24 38.24
C VAL A 255 11.80 6.19 37.58
N SER A 256 11.22 7.08 38.41
CA SER A 256 10.24 8.07 37.96
C SER A 256 10.88 9.25 37.19
N ASP A 257 12.17 9.48 37.41
CA ASP A 257 12.89 10.58 36.75
C ASP A 257 13.13 10.24 35.28
N HIS A 258 12.56 11.02 34.38
CA HIS A 258 12.78 10.86 32.95
C HIS A 258 14.11 11.50 32.56
N LEU A 259 15.17 10.69 32.47
CA LEU A 259 16.49 11.13 32.01
C LEU A 259 16.43 11.81 30.62
N ALA A 260 15.44 11.48 29.81
CA ALA A 260 15.19 12.11 28.51
C ALA A 260 14.77 13.60 28.60
N ASP A 261 14.40 14.09 29.78
CA ASP A 261 14.03 15.49 30.00
C ASP A 261 15.28 16.36 30.29
N ASP A 262 16.40 15.76 30.66
CA ASP A 262 17.68 16.43 30.82
C ASP A 262 18.37 16.61 29.47
N ARG A 263 18.37 17.84 28.98
CA ARG A 263 18.93 18.24 27.67
C ARG A 263 20.24 19.02 27.77
N SER A 264 20.90 18.97 28.90
CA SER A 264 22.12 19.76 29.14
C SER A 264 23.29 19.31 28.27
N ASP A 265 23.51 17.99 28.17
CA ASP A 265 24.67 17.40 27.46
C ASP A 265 24.26 16.70 26.16
N VAL A 266 22.99 16.28 26.06
CA VAL A 266 22.48 15.44 24.97
C VAL A 266 21.15 15.99 24.46
N ALA A 267 21.06 16.21 23.16
CA ALA A 267 19.84 16.60 22.47
C ALA A 267 18.99 15.39 22.08
N PHE A 268 17.68 15.54 22.17
CA PHE A 268 16.69 14.63 21.57
C PHE A 268 15.87 15.42 20.57
N GLU A 269 16.06 15.09 19.29
CA GLU A 269 15.36 15.79 18.22
C GLU A 269 14.69 14.81 17.25
N ARG A 270 13.60 15.30 16.64
CA ARG A 270 12.92 14.58 15.55
C ARG A 270 13.37 15.19 14.23
N ILE A 271 14.21 14.48 13.53
CA ILE A 271 14.83 14.91 12.28
C ILE A 271 14.12 14.24 11.11
N VAL A 272 13.74 15.03 10.11
CA VAL A 272 13.11 14.51 8.89
C VAL A 272 14.18 13.98 7.95
N VAL A 273 14.06 12.73 7.58
CA VAL A 273 14.95 12.10 6.59
C VAL A 273 14.62 12.65 5.20
N SER A 274 15.41 13.62 4.75
CA SER A 274 15.27 14.22 3.41
C SER A 274 16.52 14.09 2.55
N SER A 275 17.61 13.53 3.11
CA SER A 275 18.84 13.27 2.38
C SER A 275 18.71 12.04 1.48
N PRO A 276 18.89 12.18 0.15
CA PRO A 276 18.91 11.03 -0.76
C PRO A 276 20.01 10.02 -0.42
N ASP A 277 21.11 10.47 0.20
CA ASP A 277 22.25 9.60 0.56
C ASP A 277 21.95 8.68 1.73
N VAL A 278 20.98 9.02 2.55
CA VAL A 278 20.49 8.25 3.70
C VAL A 278 19.31 7.35 3.33
N ALA A 279 18.46 7.83 2.43
CA ALA A 279 17.27 7.10 2.02
C ALA A 279 17.60 5.72 1.41
N GLY A 280 16.87 4.70 1.85
CA GLY A 280 17.04 3.31 1.42
C GLY A 280 18.14 2.54 2.14
N ARG A 281 18.96 3.18 3.00
CA ARG A 281 19.99 2.51 3.81
C ARG A 281 19.44 2.03 5.15
N ALA A 282 20.00 0.92 5.63
CA ALA A 282 19.69 0.43 6.98
C ALA A 282 20.36 1.33 8.05
N ILE A 283 19.73 1.46 9.20
CA ILE A 283 20.27 2.32 10.29
C ILE A 283 21.70 1.94 10.65
N VAL A 284 22.02 0.64 10.69
CA VAL A 284 23.40 0.17 10.97
C VAL A 284 24.41 0.66 9.92
N GLU A 285 24.03 0.79 8.67
CA GLU A 285 24.91 1.22 7.58
C GLU A 285 25.27 2.72 7.66
N LEU A 286 24.49 3.50 8.40
CA LEU A 286 24.73 4.94 8.58
C LEU A 286 25.87 5.23 9.57
N ASN A 287 26.20 4.25 10.43
CA ASN A 287 27.26 4.34 11.43
C ASN A 287 27.16 5.61 12.31
N LEU A 288 25.95 6.02 12.67
CA LEU A 288 25.71 7.27 13.41
C LEU A 288 26.44 7.31 14.76
N ALA A 289 26.53 6.18 15.44
CA ALA A 289 27.22 6.08 16.72
C ALA A 289 28.73 6.39 16.59
N THR A 290 29.39 5.91 15.52
CA THR A 290 30.82 6.13 15.29
C THR A 290 31.11 7.51 14.70
N ARG A 291 30.20 8.04 13.88
CA ARG A 291 30.42 9.31 13.14
C ARG A 291 30.09 10.52 13.99
N PHE A 292 29.00 10.45 14.77
CA PHE A 292 28.42 11.59 15.48
C PHE A 292 28.14 11.28 16.95
N GLY A 293 28.48 10.09 17.46
CA GLY A 293 28.08 9.68 18.79
C GLY A 293 26.56 9.60 18.96
N ALA A 294 25.80 9.49 17.87
CA ALA A 294 24.36 9.60 17.85
C ALA A 294 23.68 8.23 17.72
N THR A 295 22.43 8.13 18.19
CA THR A 295 21.60 6.93 18.00
C THR A 295 20.17 7.31 17.65
N ILE A 296 19.53 6.50 16.78
CA ILE A 296 18.11 6.61 16.49
C ILE A 296 17.37 5.66 17.42
N THR A 297 16.34 6.14 18.09
CA THR A 297 15.54 5.35 19.05
C THR A 297 14.25 4.83 18.43
N ARG A 298 13.58 5.67 17.66
CA ARG A 298 12.34 5.34 16.94
C ARG A 298 12.29 6.09 15.61
N VAL A 299 11.51 5.56 14.68
CA VAL A 299 11.26 6.17 13.37
C VAL A 299 9.76 6.25 13.18
N ARG A 300 9.23 7.45 12.99
CA ARG A 300 7.83 7.64 12.64
C ARG A 300 7.69 7.68 11.12
N ARG A 301 6.91 6.75 10.60
CA ARG A 301 6.60 6.64 9.17
C ARG A 301 5.10 6.77 8.98
N GLY A 302 4.64 7.91 8.48
CA GLY A 302 3.22 8.25 8.49
C GLY A 302 2.69 8.27 9.93
N ASP A 303 1.68 7.45 10.23
CA ASP A 303 1.09 7.34 11.56
C ASP A 303 1.68 6.21 12.42
N LEU A 304 2.67 5.46 11.90
CA LEU A 304 3.29 4.34 12.59
C LEU A 304 4.60 4.76 13.27
N ASP A 305 4.72 4.45 14.57
CA ASP A 305 5.98 4.55 15.32
C ASP A 305 6.69 3.19 15.29
N LEU A 306 7.84 3.14 14.63
CA LEU A 306 8.67 1.96 14.49
C LEU A 306 9.87 2.04 15.43
N LEU A 307 10.20 0.94 16.10
CA LEU A 307 11.47 0.86 16.84
C LEU A 307 12.65 0.87 15.86
N ALA A 308 13.65 1.72 16.13
CA ALA A 308 14.80 1.91 15.23
C ALA A 308 15.77 0.72 15.30
N ARG A 309 15.36 -0.42 14.72
CA ARG A 309 16.19 -1.62 14.61
C ARG A 309 17.34 -1.40 13.65
N ASP A 310 18.42 -2.13 13.83
CA ASP A 310 19.62 -2.02 13.00
C ASP A 310 19.34 -2.30 11.51
N ASP A 311 18.44 -3.22 11.22
CA ASP A 311 18.01 -3.62 9.88
C ASP A 311 16.93 -2.72 9.27
N LEU A 312 16.38 -1.77 10.03
CA LEU A 312 15.35 -0.86 9.54
C LEU A 312 15.96 0.11 8.51
N LYS A 313 15.43 0.08 7.30
CA LYS A 313 15.82 1.02 6.25
C LYS A 313 15.00 2.30 6.36
N LEU A 314 15.70 3.44 6.35
CA LEU A 314 15.06 4.75 6.37
C LEU A 314 14.51 5.10 4.99
N ASN A 315 13.33 5.71 4.97
CA ASN A 315 12.71 6.23 3.75
C ASN A 315 12.70 7.76 3.77
N LEU A 316 12.59 8.38 2.60
CA LEU A 316 12.33 9.82 2.52
C LEU A 316 10.99 10.12 3.23
N GLY A 317 11.00 11.14 4.09
CA GLY A 317 9.84 11.53 4.88
C GLY A 317 9.67 10.78 6.21
N ASP A 318 10.57 9.86 6.55
CA ASP A 318 10.62 9.30 7.90
C ASP A 318 11.05 10.37 8.90
N HIS A 319 10.41 10.42 10.06
CA HIS A 319 10.85 11.25 11.19
C HIS A 319 11.67 10.39 12.14
N ALA A 320 12.97 10.55 12.11
CA ALA A 320 13.89 9.83 12.99
C ALA A 320 14.00 10.58 14.34
N ALA A 321 13.67 9.90 15.44
CA ALA A 321 13.91 10.40 16.78
C ALA A 321 15.36 10.07 17.16
N VAL A 322 16.22 11.08 17.15
CA VAL A 322 17.66 10.98 17.33
C VAL A 322 18.07 11.48 18.70
N VAL A 323 18.95 10.74 19.33
CA VAL A 323 19.68 11.14 20.55
C VAL A 323 21.13 11.39 20.13
N VAL A 324 21.62 12.60 20.41
CA VAL A 324 22.90 13.09 19.87
C VAL A 324 23.54 14.06 20.87
N PRO A 325 24.89 14.11 21.01
CA PRO A 325 25.57 15.16 21.73
C PRO A 325 25.16 16.53 21.17
N GLN A 326 24.95 17.52 22.04
CA GLN A 326 24.45 18.85 21.65
C GLN A 326 25.30 19.50 20.55
N GLU A 327 26.62 19.32 20.60
CA GLU A 327 27.61 19.86 19.65
C GLU A 327 27.53 19.20 18.25
N GLU A 328 26.98 18.00 18.15
CA GLU A 328 26.87 17.24 16.89
C GLU A 328 25.46 17.33 16.25
N LEU A 329 24.52 18.02 16.85
CA LEU A 329 23.14 18.11 16.38
C LEU A 329 23.05 18.64 14.94
N ASP A 330 23.71 19.77 14.65
CA ASP A 330 23.68 20.39 13.32
C ASP A 330 24.30 19.47 12.25
N ASN A 331 25.35 18.72 12.63
CA ASN A 331 26.00 17.75 11.74
C ASN A 331 25.05 16.59 11.40
N VAL A 332 24.33 16.08 12.39
CA VAL A 332 23.35 15.00 12.19
C VAL A 332 22.14 15.49 11.39
N GLN A 333 21.64 16.70 11.65
CA GLN A 333 20.57 17.32 10.87
C GLN A 333 20.99 17.47 9.40
N SER A 334 22.18 18.00 9.15
CA SER A 334 22.72 18.13 7.78
C SER A 334 22.90 16.78 7.09
N PHE A 335 23.32 15.74 7.83
CA PHE A 335 23.52 14.40 7.30
C PHE A 335 22.18 13.70 6.96
N LEU A 336 21.18 13.79 7.83
CA LEU A 336 19.84 13.23 7.60
C LEU A 336 19.03 14.09 6.65
N GLY A 337 19.35 15.41 6.54
CA GLY A 337 18.79 16.36 5.60
C GLY A 337 17.79 17.35 6.18
N ASP A 338 17.03 17.00 7.19
CA ASP A 338 16.04 17.80 7.97
C ASP A 338 15.28 18.89 7.18
N SER A 339 14.75 18.52 6.03
CA SER A 339 14.04 19.43 5.13
C SER A 339 12.68 18.85 4.70
N GLU A 340 11.60 19.34 5.29
CA GLU A 340 10.25 18.97 4.88
C GLU A 340 9.94 19.34 3.42
N ARG A 341 10.54 20.39 2.91
CA ARG A 341 10.38 20.79 1.51
C ARG A 341 10.92 19.73 0.56
N ARG A 342 12.13 19.22 0.81
CA ARG A 342 12.74 18.16 -0.02
C ARG A 342 11.99 16.84 0.06
N VAL A 343 11.30 16.59 1.16
CA VAL A 343 10.47 15.39 1.37
C VAL A 343 9.20 15.40 0.54
N SER A 344 8.70 16.56 0.15
CA SER A 344 7.52 16.67 -0.72
C SER A 344 7.86 16.73 -2.21
N GLU A 345 9.12 16.91 -2.58
CA GLU A 345 9.55 16.99 -3.98
C GLU A 345 9.70 15.59 -4.60
N VAL A 346 9.06 15.41 -5.75
CA VAL A 346 9.23 14.20 -6.57
C VAL A 346 10.46 14.40 -7.45
N ASP A 347 11.40 13.45 -7.41
CA ASP A 347 12.48 13.41 -8.40
C ASP A 347 11.88 13.11 -9.79
N GLY A 348 11.68 14.18 -10.57
CA GLY A 348 11.10 14.10 -11.91
C GLY A 348 11.92 13.25 -12.87
N MET A 349 13.25 13.18 -12.69
CA MET A 349 14.13 12.34 -13.52
C MET A 349 13.91 10.85 -13.20
N ALA A 350 13.98 10.47 -11.93
CA ALA A 350 13.73 9.09 -11.52
C ALA A 350 12.32 8.63 -11.89
N PHE A 351 11.31 9.47 -11.64
CA PHE A 351 9.92 9.18 -11.99
C PHE A 351 9.75 9.02 -13.51
N GLY A 352 10.27 9.95 -14.31
CA GLY A 352 10.17 9.92 -15.77
C GLY A 352 10.87 8.71 -16.39
N ILE A 353 12.12 8.41 -15.97
CA ILE A 353 12.85 7.22 -16.45
C ILE A 353 12.09 5.94 -16.07
N GLY A 354 11.61 5.82 -14.83
CA GLY A 354 10.86 4.66 -14.39
C GLY A 354 9.58 4.45 -15.19
N MET A 355 8.85 5.53 -15.51
CA MET A 355 7.67 5.49 -16.36
C MET A 355 8.01 5.04 -17.79
N VAL A 356 9.09 5.58 -18.39
CA VAL A 356 9.55 5.18 -19.73
C VAL A 356 9.90 3.70 -19.77
N LEU A 357 10.66 3.20 -18.78
CA LEU A 357 10.99 1.78 -18.67
C LEU A 357 9.73 0.92 -18.53
N GLY A 358 8.76 1.37 -17.71
CA GLY A 358 7.49 0.68 -17.53
C GLY A 358 6.67 0.60 -18.81
N MET A 359 6.53 1.72 -19.52
CA MET A 359 5.82 1.77 -20.80
C MET A 359 6.53 0.94 -21.89
N ALA A 360 7.86 1.00 -21.93
CA ALA A 360 8.65 0.19 -22.86
C ALA A 360 8.45 -1.31 -22.60
N LEU A 361 8.51 -1.75 -21.33
CA LEU A 361 8.23 -3.14 -20.96
C LEU A 361 6.79 -3.53 -21.35
N GLY A 362 5.85 -2.63 -21.13
CA GLY A 362 4.43 -2.83 -21.50
C GLY A 362 4.19 -3.01 -22.98
N ALA A 363 5.01 -2.40 -23.82
CA ALA A 363 4.90 -2.44 -25.28
C ALA A 363 5.55 -3.69 -25.92
N ILE A 364 6.36 -4.45 -25.15
CA ILE A 364 7.01 -5.66 -25.67
C ILE A 364 5.97 -6.74 -25.98
N PRO A 365 5.90 -7.25 -27.23
CA PRO A 365 5.04 -8.38 -27.55
C PRO A 365 5.68 -9.69 -27.10
N PHE A 366 5.00 -10.44 -26.25
CA PHE A 366 5.39 -11.78 -25.82
C PHE A 366 4.63 -12.82 -26.64
N PRO A 367 5.31 -13.80 -27.24
CA PRO A 367 4.65 -14.86 -27.99
C PRO A 367 3.85 -15.77 -27.04
N MET A 368 2.62 -16.10 -27.42
CA MET A 368 1.76 -17.06 -26.74
C MET A 368 1.58 -18.34 -27.58
N PHE A 369 1.14 -19.41 -26.92
CA PHE A 369 0.76 -20.64 -27.59
C PHE A 369 -0.35 -20.34 -28.63
N GLY A 370 -0.18 -20.86 -29.87
CA GLY A 370 -1.14 -20.64 -30.94
C GLY A 370 -0.85 -19.43 -31.86
N GLY A 371 0.33 -18.81 -31.76
CA GLY A 371 0.74 -17.69 -32.64
C GLY A 371 0.18 -16.33 -32.28
N ALA A 372 -0.58 -16.24 -31.20
CA ALA A 372 -1.03 -14.96 -30.66
C ALA A 372 0.12 -14.23 -29.93
N THR A 373 0.08 -12.90 -29.89
CA THR A 373 1.00 -12.08 -29.09
C THR A 373 0.27 -11.44 -27.92
N PHE A 374 0.90 -11.46 -26.76
CA PHE A 374 0.42 -10.81 -25.54
C PHE A 374 1.33 -9.62 -25.22
N GLN A 375 0.74 -8.48 -24.87
CA GLN A 375 1.46 -7.31 -24.38
C GLN A 375 1.01 -7.01 -22.95
N LEU A 376 1.96 -6.67 -22.08
CA LEU A 376 1.65 -6.26 -20.70
C LEU A 376 0.85 -4.95 -20.63
N GLY A 377 0.99 -4.10 -21.65
CA GLY A 377 0.22 -2.87 -21.81
C GLY A 377 0.64 -1.74 -20.87
N SER A 378 -0.15 -0.68 -20.91
CA SER A 378 0.08 0.55 -20.14
C SER A 378 -0.19 0.39 -18.63
N ALA A 379 -0.67 -0.75 -18.21
CA ALA A 379 -0.94 -1.05 -16.81
C ALA A 379 0.11 -1.97 -16.18
N ALA A 380 0.33 -3.17 -16.74
CA ALA A 380 1.20 -4.16 -16.12
C ALA A 380 2.68 -3.80 -16.25
N GLY A 381 3.10 -3.20 -17.38
CA GLY A 381 4.48 -2.76 -17.56
C GLY A 381 4.94 -1.79 -16.47
N PRO A 382 4.28 -0.63 -16.29
CA PRO A 382 4.63 0.31 -15.22
C PRO A 382 4.47 -0.27 -13.81
N LEU A 383 3.51 -1.16 -13.57
CA LEU A 383 3.37 -1.84 -12.28
C LEU A 383 4.60 -2.69 -11.95
N ILE A 384 5.03 -3.54 -12.89
CA ILE A 384 6.17 -4.47 -12.70
C ILE A 384 7.47 -3.68 -12.55
N VAL A 385 7.72 -2.70 -13.43
CA VAL A 385 8.91 -1.84 -13.33
C VAL A 385 8.89 -1.06 -12.03
N GLY A 386 7.74 -0.47 -11.64
CA GLY A 386 7.59 0.19 -10.36
C GLY A 386 7.94 -0.72 -9.19
N MET A 387 7.48 -1.99 -9.19
CA MET A 387 7.84 -2.97 -8.17
C MET A 387 9.33 -3.28 -8.12
N LEU A 388 9.98 -3.45 -9.27
CA LEU A 388 11.42 -3.70 -9.34
C LEU A 388 12.22 -2.51 -8.83
N LEU A 389 11.89 -1.30 -9.27
CA LEU A 389 12.56 -0.07 -8.83
C LEU A 389 12.29 0.23 -7.36
N GLY A 390 11.06 0.00 -6.88
CA GLY A 390 10.69 0.11 -5.46
C GLY A 390 11.45 -0.88 -4.56
N ALA A 391 11.75 -2.09 -5.07
CA ALA A 391 12.57 -3.07 -4.39
C ALA A 391 14.06 -2.67 -4.37
N LEU A 392 14.57 -2.15 -5.49
CA LEU A 392 15.94 -1.64 -5.60
C LEU A 392 16.15 -0.40 -4.73
N ARG A 393 15.09 0.42 -4.57
CA ARG A 393 15.07 1.70 -3.84
C ARG A 393 16.03 2.76 -4.41
N ARG A 394 17.23 2.35 -4.81
CA ARG A 394 18.28 3.24 -5.32
C ARG A 394 19.15 2.51 -6.34
N THR A 395 19.61 3.24 -7.35
CA THR A 395 20.62 2.77 -8.31
C THR A 395 21.57 3.95 -8.60
N GLY A 396 22.77 3.89 -8.05
CA GLY A 396 23.73 5.00 -8.12
C GLY A 396 23.14 6.28 -7.51
N PRO A 397 23.10 7.40 -8.25
CA PRO A 397 22.55 8.67 -7.77
C PRO A 397 21.00 8.69 -7.76
N LEU A 398 20.34 7.82 -8.53
CA LEU A 398 18.89 7.82 -8.68
C LEU A 398 18.20 7.14 -7.50
N VAL A 399 17.28 7.85 -6.86
CA VAL A 399 16.41 7.33 -5.79
C VAL A 399 15.04 7.06 -6.39
N TRP A 400 14.65 5.79 -6.45
CA TRP A 400 13.41 5.35 -7.08
C TRP A 400 12.18 5.48 -6.18
N THR A 401 12.40 5.56 -4.86
CA THR A 401 11.29 5.66 -3.90
C THR A 401 10.69 7.06 -3.93
N LEU A 402 9.36 7.11 -3.88
CA LEU A 402 8.63 8.35 -3.73
C LEU A 402 8.36 8.64 -2.24
N PRO A 403 8.34 9.91 -1.83
CA PRO A 403 7.80 10.29 -0.53
C PRO A 403 6.35 9.77 -0.38
N ALA A 404 5.97 9.34 0.83
CA ALA A 404 4.66 8.72 1.06
C ALA A 404 3.50 9.64 0.64
N SER A 405 3.57 10.93 0.97
CA SER A 405 2.57 11.94 0.60
C SER A 405 2.45 12.12 -0.93
N ALA A 406 3.58 12.21 -1.62
CA ALA A 406 3.63 12.34 -3.07
C ALA A 406 3.07 11.08 -3.76
N ASN A 407 3.45 9.89 -3.26
CA ASN A 407 2.94 8.61 -3.77
C ASN A 407 1.41 8.53 -3.66
N ILE A 408 0.85 8.85 -2.49
CA ILE A 408 -0.61 8.84 -2.25
C ILE A 408 -1.30 9.85 -3.16
N THR A 409 -0.75 11.04 -3.31
CA THR A 409 -1.34 12.11 -4.14
C THR A 409 -1.36 11.71 -5.61
N ILE A 410 -0.23 11.30 -6.18
CA ILE A 410 -0.14 10.89 -7.59
C ILE A 410 -1.03 9.67 -7.86
N ARG A 411 -1.05 8.70 -6.94
CA ARG A 411 -1.93 7.53 -7.00
C ARG A 411 -3.40 7.93 -7.06
N SER A 412 -3.82 8.82 -6.16
CA SER A 412 -5.22 9.25 -6.05
C SER A 412 -5.66 10.04 -7.28
N VAL A 413 -4.85 10.99 -7.74
CA VAL A 413 -5.12 11.78 -8.95
C VAL A 413 -5.15 10.86 -10.17
N GLY A 414 -4.17 9.97 -10.31
CA GLY A 414 -4.12 9.00 -11.40
C GLY A 414 -5.37 8.12 -11.45
N LEU A 415 -5.78 7.56 -10.29
CA LEU A 415 -6.98 6.74 -10.20
C LEU A 415 -8.25 7.52 -10.53
N MET A 416 -8.41 8.76 -10.05
CA MET A 416 -9.57 9.59 -10.35
C MET A 416 -9.65 9.94 -11.83
N LEU A 417 -8.54 10.31 -12.46
CA LEU A 417 -8.48 10.59 -13.92
C LEU A 417 -8.83 9.35 -14.73
N PHE A 418 -8.27 8.19 -14.36
CA PHE A 418 -8.60 6.93 -15.01
C PHE A 418 -10.09 6.61 -14.91
N LEU A 419 -10.67 6.67 -13.71
CA LEU A 419 -12.06 6.33 -13.46
C LEU A 419 -13.03 7.34 -14.09
N ALA A 420 -12.69 8.63 -14.10
CA ALA A 420 -13.47 9.66 -14.77
C ALA A 420 -13.55 9.42 -16.28
N ALA A 421 -12.40 9.22 -16.93
CA ALA A 421 -12.34 8.95 -18.37
C ALA A 421 -13.03 7.62 -18.72
N LEU A 422 -12.84 6.58 -17.89
CA LEU A 422 -13.53 5.31 -18.06
C LEU A 422 -15.05 5.47 -17.98
N GLY A 423 -15.56 6.21 -16.98
CA GLY A 423 -16.99 6.46 -16.83
C GLY A 423 -17.57 7.22 -18.01
N LEU A 424 -16.86 8.24 -18.51
CA LEU A 424 -17.25 9.00 -19.69
C LEU A 424 -17.32 8.13 -20.95
N ASN A 425 -16.41 7.17 -21.11
CA ASN A 425 -16.39 6.28 -22.27
C ASN A 425 -17.41 5.13 -22.18
N ALA A 426 -17.70 4.62 -20.99
CA ALA A 426 -18.54 3.44 -20.81
C ALA A 426 -20.03 3.76 -20.60
N GLY A 427 -20.40 5.02 -20.29
CA GLY A 427 -21.75 5.37 -19.87
C GLY A 427 -22.87 5.07 -20.88
N PRO A 428 -22.76 5.42 -22.16
CA PRO A 428 -23.79 5.13 -23.12
C PRO A 428 -24.12 3.63 -23.23
N ALA A 429 -23.08 2.80 -23.32
CA ALA A 429 -23.23 1.36 -23.41
C ALA A 429 -23.71 0.73 -22.09
N LEU A 430 -23.39 1.35 -20.94
CA LEU A 430 -23.94 0.93 -19.65
C LEU A 430 -25.42 1.18 -19.54
N VAL A 431 -25.92 2.34 -20.00
CA VAL A 431 -27.36 2.64 -20.01
C VAL A 431 -28.09 1.63 -20.88
N ASP A 432 -27.56 1.33 -22.06
CA ASP A 432 -28.12 0.30 -22.93
C ASP A 432 -28.16 -1.07 -22.25
N LEU A 433 -27.12 -1.46 -21.52
CA LEU A 433 -27.08 -2.73 -20.78
C LEU A 433 -28.13 -2.77 -19.67
N LEU A 434 -28.30 -1.67 -18.91
CA LEU A 434 -29.28 -1.59 -17.82
C LEU A 434 -30.72 -1.74 -18.31
N LEU A 435 -31.03 -1.30 -19.53
CA LEU A 435 -32.36 -1.37 -20.13
C LEU A 435 -32.65 -2.75 -20.76
N ARG A 436 -31.63 -3.61 -20.89
CA ARG A 436 -31.78 -4.97 -21.48
C ARG A 436 -31.88 -6.06 -20.42
N PRO A 437 -32.46 -7.22 -20.76
CA PRO A 437 -32.48 -8.37 -19.87
C PRO A 437 -31.09 -8.86 -19.44
N GLU A 438 -30.01 -8.57 -20.21
CA GLU A 438 -28.64 -8.92 -19.86
C GLU A 438 -28.13 -8.17 -18.63
N GLY A 439 -28.68 -7.00 -18.29
CA GLY A 439 -28.24 -6.19 -17.15
C GLY A 439 -28.39 -6.89 -15.81
N TRP A 440 -29.56 -7.51 -15.54
CA TRP A 440 -29.75 -8.25 -14.28
C TRP A 440 -28.91 -9.54 -14.23
N LYS A 441 -28.68 -10.19 -15.38
CA LYS A 441 -27.79 -11.36 -15.50
C LYS A 441 -26.33 -10.97 -15.17
N ALA A 442 -25.90 -9.83 -15.70
CA ALA A 442 -24.58 -9.26 -15.42
C ALA A 442 -24.41 -8.92 -13.92
N ALA A 443 -25.45 -8.35 -13.28
CA ALA A 443 -25.45 -8.06 -11.84
C ALA A 443 -25.31 -9.33 -10.99
N ILE A 444 -26.05 -10.36 -11.32
CA ILE A 444 -25.97 -11.66 -10.63
C ILE A 444 -24.57 -12.24 -10.80
N LEU A 445 -24.05 -12.30 -12.02
CA LEU A 445 -22.72 -12.86 -12.28
C LEU A 445 -21.62 -12.09 -11.54
N ALA A 446 -21.62 -10.76 -11.60
CA ALA A 446 -20.65 -9.94 -10.88
C ALA A 446 -20.73 -10.19 -9.36
N THR A 447 -21.96 -10.28 -8.81
CA THR A 447 -22.16 -10.56 -7.38
C THR A 447 -21.63 -11.94 -7.00
N ILE A 448 -21.90 -12.97 -7.79
CA ILE A 448 -21.39 -14.33 -7.56
C ILE A 448 -19.88 -14.33 -7.59
N ILE A 449 -19.26 -13.72 -8.59
CA ILE A 449 -17.79 -13.66 -8.72
C ILE A 449 -17.16 -13.05 -7.45
N VAL A 450 -17.62 -11.87 -7.04
CA VAL A 450 -17.00 -11.20 -5.90
C VAL A 450 -17.29 -11.88 -4.56
N VAL A 451 -18.53 -12.40 -4.35
CA VAL A 451 -18.88 -13.11 -3.12
C VAL A 451 -18.07 -14.40 -2.99
N VAL A 452 -17.95 -15.18 -4.08
CA VAL A 452 -17.15 -16.40 -4.09
C VAL A 452 -15.68 -16.08 -3.82
N CYS A 453 -15.10 -15.11 -4.52
CA CYS A 453 -13.68 -14.78 -4.36
C CYS A 453 -13.37 -14.18 -3.00
N CYS A 454 -14.12 -13.18 -2.54
CA CYS A 454 -13.87 -12.54 -1.24
C CYS A 454 -14.19 -13.48 -0.08
N GLY A 455 -15.28 -14.28 -0.19
CA GLY A 455 -15.61 -15.29 0.79
C GLY A 455 -14.55 -16.39 0.89
N ALA A 456 -14.08 -16.90 -0.25
CA ALA A 456 -13.00 -17.88 -0.29
C ALA A 456 -11.70 -17.33 0.29
N GLN A 457 -11.35 -16.05 0.02
CA GLN A 457 -10.17 -15.41 0.58
C GLN A 457 -10.27 -15.24 2.10
N ALA A 458 -11.46 -14.87 2.62
CA ALA A 458 -11.70 -14.77 4.06
C ALA A 458 -11.59 -16.14 4.75
N ILE A 459 -12.15 -17.18 4.13
CA ILE A 459 -12.07 -18.56 4.60
C ILE A 459 -10.61 -19.06 4.55
N ALA A 460 -9.90 -18.84 3.44
CA ALA A 460 -8.51 -19.23 3.28
C ALA A 460 -7.61 -18.59 4.35
N GLY A 461 -7.79 -17.28 4.64
CA GLY A 461 -7.03 -16.60 5.68
C GLY A 461 -7.20 -17.26 7.05
N ARG A 462 -8.43 -17.65 7.41
CA ARG A 462 -8.70 -18.38 8.66
C ARG A 462 -8.01 -19.75 8.71
N TYR A 463 -8.12 -20.56 7.64
CA TYR A 463 -7.47 -21.88 7.59
C TYR A 463 -5.94 -21.81 7.54
N LEU A 464 -5.38 -20.72 7.00
CA LEU A 464 -3.94 -20.46 7.02
C LEU A 464 -3.43 -20.01 8.40
N GLY A 465 -4.31 -19.83 9.38
CA GLY A 465 -3.95 -19.43 10.74
C GLY A 465 -3.65 -17.93 10.87
N LEU A 466 -4.16 -17.10 9.95
CA LEU A 466 -4.04 -15.64 10.02
C LEU A 466 -5.08 -15.06 10.96
N SER A 467 -4.76 -13.96 11.64
CA SER A 467 -5.72 -13.20 12.45
C SER A 467 -6.85 -12.59 11.60
N ALA A 468 -7.97 -12.24 12.24
CA ALA A 468 -9.08 -11.60 11.55
C ALA A 468 -8.69 -10.26 10.90
N PRO A 469 -7.94 -9.35 11.57
CA PRO A 469 -7.44 -8.13 10.93
C PRO A 469 -6.58 -8.41 9.69
N ARG A 470 -5.60 -9.32 9.81
CA ARG A 470 -4.74 -9.68 8.68
C ARG A 470 -5.51 -10.31 7.52
N THR A 471 -6.50 -11.14 7.82
CA THR A 471 -7.39 -11.71 6.81
C THR A 471 -8.23 -10.66 6.10
N ALA A 472 -8.75 -9.67 6.84
CA ALA A 472 -9.48 -8.54 6.25
C ALA A 472 -8.60 -7.71 5.31
N GLY A 473 -7.36 -7.42 5.74
CA GLY A 473 -6.35 -6.79 4.88
C GLY A 473 -6.04 -7.61 3.62
N ALA A 474 -5.96 -8.94 3.76
CA ALA A 474 -5.74 -9.84 2.63
C ALA A 474 -6.92 -9.81 1.63
N VAL A 475 -8.18 -9.76 2.09
CA VAL A 475 -9.35 -9.60 1.20
C VAL A 475 -9.31 -8.26 0.48
N ALA A 476 -9.01 -7.18 1.19
CA ALA A 476 -8.90 -5.84 0.61
C ALA A 476 -7.77 -5.76 -0.44
N GLY A 477 -6.61 -6.38 -0.14
CA GLY A 477 -5.45 -6.47 -1.04
C GLY A 477 -5.73 -7.36 -2.25
N PHE A 478 -6.44 -8.47 -2.05
CA PHE A 478 -6.88 -9.34 -3.14
C PHE A 478 -7.77 -8.58 -4.15
N LEU A 479 -8.70 -7.77 -3.67
CA LEU A 479 -9.46 -6.88 -4.55
C LEU A 479 -8.57 -5.79 -5.17
N GLY A 480 -7.63 -5.26 -4.41
CA GLY A 480 -6.83 -4.12 -4.82
C GLY A 480 -7.56 -2.79 -4.65
N GLN A 481 -8.46 -2.70 -3.65
CA GLN A 481 -9.38 -1.57 -3.50
C GLN A 481 -9.12 -0.77 -2.22
N PRO A 482 -8.63 0.48 -2.35
CA PRO A 482 -8.36 1.32 -1.17
C PRO A 482 -9.59 1.62 -0.30
N ALA A 483 -10.79 1.74 -0.90
CA ALA A 483 -12.01 1.98 -0.12
C ALA A 483 -12.37 0.78 0.77
N VAL A 484 -12.05 -0.45 0.33
CA VAL A 484 -12.24 -1.67 1.12
C VAL A 484 -11.23 -1.73 2.26
N LEU A 485 -9.96 -1.33 2.03
CA LEU A 485 -8.95 -1.20 3.06
C LEU A 485 -9.39 -0.20 4.14
N GLN A 486 -9.78 1.01 3.73
CA GLN A 486 -10.24 2.06 4.66
C GLN A 486 -11.43 1.62 5.51
N ALA A 487 -12.32 0.78 4.98
CA ALA A 487 -13.44 0.24 5.73
C ALA A 487 -12.99 -0.74 6.84
N ALA A 488 -11.89 -1.47 6.65
CA ALA A 488 -11.29 -2.31 7.67
C ALA A 488 -10.59 -1.46 8.75
N ASP A 489 -9.74 -0.52 8.34
CA ASP A 489 -8.96 0.34 9.24
C ASP A 489 -9.86 1.23 10.12
N ALA A 490 -11.00 1.69 9.59
CA ALA A 490 -11.99 2.44 10.34
C ALA A 490 -12.67 1.63 11.46
N ARG A 491 -12.58 0.31 11.44
CA ARG A 491 -13.19 -0.59 12.44
C ARG A 491 -12.20 -1.08 13.48
N VAL A 492 -10.98 -1.38 13.05
CA VAL A 492 -9.91 -1.88 13.92
C VAL A 492 -8.60 -1.25 13.46
N ALA A 493 -7.95 -0.51 14.35
CA ALA A 493 -6.60 0.01 14.11
C ALA A 493 -5.59 -1.12 14.35
N ASP A 494 -5.13 -1.77 13.27
CA ASP A 494 -4.19 -2.89 13.34
C ASP A 494 -3.31 -2.89 12.09
N GLU A 495 -2.00 -2.73 12.27
CA GLU A 495 -1.01 -2.64 11.18
C GLU A 495 -0.96 -3.89 10.29
N ARG A 496 -1.46 -5.02 10.78
CA ARG A 496 -1.52 -6.27 10.00
C ARG A 496 -2.51 -6.18 8.84
N ILE A 497 -3.50 -5.27 8.93
CA ILE A 497 -4.45 -4.99 7.84
C ILE A 497 -3.68 -4.42 6.64
N GLU A 498 -2.92 -3.35 6.86
CA GLU A 498 -2.14 -2.70 5.79
C GLU A 498 -1.04 -3.60 5.25
N ALA A 499 -0.35 -4.36 6.11
CA ALA A 499 0.70 -5.28 5.71
C ALA A 499 0.17 -6.39 4.78
N ALA A 500 -0.97 -7.00 5.10
CA ALA A 500 -1.59 -8.02 4.25
C ALA A 500 -2.16 -7.44 2.96
N TYR A 501 -2.74 -6.23 3.02
CA TYR A 501 -3.17 -5.50 1.84
C TYR A 501 -2.02 -5.27 0.86
N ALA A 502 -0.91 -4.72 1.34
CA ALA A 502 0.25 -4.42 0.50
C ALA A 502 0.83 -5.69 -0.18
N THR A 503 0.89 -6.80 0.58
CA THR A 503 1.39 -8.08 0.05
C THR A 503 0.56 -8.59 -1.11
N LEU A 504 -0.77 -8.60 -0.99
CA LEU A 504 -1.65 -9.16 -2.01
C LEU A 504 -1.98 -8.18 -3.14
N PHE A 505 -1.91 -6.88 -2.90
CA PHE A 505 -2.36 -5.87 -3.86
C PHE A 505 -1.71 -6.05 -5.24
N ALA A 506 -0.40 -5.95 -5.32
CA ALA A 506 0.32 -6.05 -6.60
C ALA A 506 0.28 -7.47 -7.17
N PHE A 507 0.41 -8.48 -6.31
CA PHE A 507 0.41 -9.88 -6.72
C PHE A 507 -0.92 -10.29 -7.37
N ALA A 508 -2.04 -10.01 -6.70
CA ALA A 508 -3.37 -10.37 -7.21
C ALA A 508 -3.71 -9.65 -8.52
N ILE A 509 -3.26 -8.40 -8.69
CA ILE A 509 -3.42 -7.66 -9.95
C ILE A 509 -2.69 -8.38 -11.07
N ILE A 510 -1.42 -8.77 -10.86
CA ILE A 510 -0.62 -9.48 -11.87
C ILE A 510 -1.31 -10.79 -12.27
N VAL A 511 -1.74 -11.60 -11.28
CA VAL A 511 -2.44 -12.86 -11.57
C VAL A 511 -3.71 -12.62 -12.38
N LYS A 512 -4.51 -11.62 -12.02
CA LYS A 512 -5.75 -11.28 -12.76
C LYS A 512 -5.46 -10.86 -14.20
N ILE A 513 -4.40 -10.07 -14.42
CA ILE A 513 -3.98 -9.67 -15.78
C ILE A 513 -3.66 -10.90 -16.64
N PHE A 514 -2.89 -11.85 -16.09
CA PHE A 514 -2.54 -13.07 -16.81
C PHE A 514 -3.72 -14.01 -17.06
N LEU A 515 -4.78 -13.95 -16.25
CA LEU A 515 -5.98 -14.78 -16.45
C LEU A 515 -6.95 -14.23 -17.51
N VAL A 516 -6.88 -12.95 -17.82
CA VAL A 516 -7.78 -12.31 -18.81
C VAL A 516 -7.76 -12.98 -20.17
N PRO A 517 -6.60 -13.28 -20.80
CA PRO A 517 -6.56 -13.97 -22.08
C PRO A 517 -7.25 -15.35 -22.05
N PHE A 518 -7.15 -16.06 -20.93
CA PHE A 518 -7.81 -17.38 -20.78
C PHE A 518 -9.33 -17.26 -20.71
N ILE A 519 -9.87 -16.25 -20.00
CA ILE A 519 -11.32 -16.00 -19.97
C ILE A 519 -11.84 -15.67 -21.35
N TRP A 520 -11.06 -14.92 -22.15
CA TRP A 520 -11.43 -14.54 -23.52
C TRP A 520 -11.42 -15.74 -24.48
N THR A 521 -10.44 -16.65 -24.33
CA THR A 521 -10.29 -17.80 -25.25
C THR A 521 -11.27 -18.93 -24.95
N LEU A 522 -11.64 -19.12 -23.68
CA LEU A 522 -12.63 -20.12 -23.25
C LEU A 522 -14.06 -19.62 -23.48
#